data_9c8ef12c3a4ad6fce5261c270f2c2dcd
#
_entry.id   9c8ef12c3a4ad6fce5261c270f2c2dcd
#
_cell.length_a   1.000
_cell.length_b   1.000
_cell.length_c   1.000
_cell.angle_alpha   90.00
_cell.angle_beta   90.00
_cell.angle_gamma   90.00
#
_symmetry.space_group_name_H-M   'P 1'
#
loop_
_entity.id
_entity.type
_entity.pdbx_description
1 polymer ?
#
loop_
_entity_poly.entity_id
_entity_poly.type
_entity_poly.pdbx_seq_one_letter_code
_entity_poly.pdbx_strand_id
1 'polypeptide(L)'
;MISSFKMALRSIGSNKMRAALTMLGIIIGVMALVVLVSLVNGATNTVTDEVSSLGSNYVDAYVWRQEVGSSLTINDLKKWAQENEYVEAVAPVNYGDAKGKAGSSSDSISLYGTMPAFADINGLTIEYGRFLKNTDVDNSSRVCVLSKQAAEQIVGYADCVGEDFSIDGMRYTIVGVLGERTSLVYGGSRVPRVYIPFTSFTRQYPQNGSAISEFYVTAPEGTKMADAEAAVKEFL
;
A
#
# COMPACT_ATOMS: atom_id res chain seq x y z
N MET A 1 -7.19 6.41 -63.81
CA MET A 1 -6.70 6.56 -62.37
C MET A 1 -5.19 6.81 -62.25
N ILE A 2 -4.33 6.09 -62.98
CA ILE A 2 -2.86 6.27 -62.93
C ILE A 2 -2.40 7.63 -63.48
N SER A 3 -3.05 8.16 -64.50
CA SER A 3 -2.74 9.48 -65.10
C SER A 3 -3.05 10.65 -64.16
N SER A 4 -4.17 10.58 -63.39
CA SER A 4 -4.55 11.59 -62.41
C SER A 4 -3.58 11.62 -61.20
N PHE A 5 -3.11 10.46 -60.77
CA PHE A 5 -2.11 10.34 -59.71
C PHE A 5 -0.74 10.92 -60.12
N LYS A 6 -0.34 10.65 -61.38
CA LYS A 6 0.90 11.18 -61.97
C LYS A 6 0.87 12.70 -62.13
N MET A 7 -0.31 13.26 -62.42
CA MET A 7 -0.51 14.69 -62.52
C MET A 7 -0.49 15.38 -61.16
N ALA A 8 -1.06 14.76 -60.14
CA ALA A 8 -1.01 15.23 -58.75
C ALA A 8 0.44 15.26 -58.21
N LEU A 9 1.21 14.21 -58.44
CA LEU A 9 2.62 14.16 -58.04
C LEU A 9 3.47 15.24 -58.78
N ARG A 10 3.19 15.51 -60.05
CA ARG A 10 3.86 16.58 -60.80
C ARG A 10 3.52 17.97 -60.28
N SER A 11 2.26 18.20 -59.87
CA SER A 11 1.80 19.45 -59.26
C SER A 11 2.46 19.72 -57.91
N ILE A 12 2.65 18.69 -57.08
CA ILE A 12 3.39 18.76 -55.80
C ILE A 12 4.87 19.09 -56.08
N GLY A 13 5.47 18.47 -57.09
CA GLY A 13 6.86 18.70 -57.47
C GLY A 13 7.15 20.10 -58.03
N SER A 14 6.17 20.79 -58.59
CA SER A 14 6.32 22.16 -59.12
C SER A 14 6.27 23.25 -58.01
N ASN A 15 5.66 22.96 -56.84
CA ASN A 15 5.53 23.90 -55.73
C ASN A 15 6.06 23.31 -54.42
N LYS A 16 7.30 22.86 -54.41
CA LYS A 16 7.94 22.13 -53.29
C LYS A 16 7.83 22.85 -51.95
N MET A 17 8.02 24.18 -51.91
CA MET A 17 7.92 24.95 -50.65
C MET A 17 6.50 24.94 -50.05
N ARG A 18 5.46 25.06 -50.91
CA ARG A 18 4.06 25.04 -50.44
C ARG A 18 3.69 23.64 -49.94
N ALA A 19 4.09 22.61 -50.70
CA ALA A 19 3.86 21.22 -50.31
C ALA A 19 4.56 20.87 -48.99
N ALA A 20 5.82 21.29 -48.83
CA ALA A 20 6.57 21.09 -47.58
C ALA A 20 5.92 21.79 -46.39
N LEU A 21 5.47 23.05 -46.54
CA LEU A 21 4.82 23.81 -45.47
C LEU A 21 3.49 23.17 -45.06
N THR A 22 2.69 22.72 -46.04
CA THR A 22 1.40 22.06 -45.72
C THR A 22 1.61 20.69 -45.04
N MET A 23 2.57 19.88 -45.50
CA MET A 23 2.92 18.62 -44.85
C MET A 23 3.44 18.85 -43.43
N LEU A 24 4.29 19.86 -43.22
CA LEU A 24 4.79 20.21 -41.91
C LEU A 24 3.66 20.58 -40.93
N GLY A 25 2.69 21.38 -41.42
CA GLY A 25 1.51 21.75 -40.62
C GLY A 25 0.66 20.54 -40.22
N ILE A 26 0.45 19.59 -41.12
CA ILE A 26 -0.29 18.35 -40.82
C ILE A 26 0.48 17.49 -39.83
N ILE A 27 1.79 17.32 -40.01
CA ILE A 27 2.63 16.52 -39.11
C ILE A 27 2.60 17.10 -37.73
N ILE A 28 2.78 18.42 -37.56
CA ILE A 28 2.73 19.09 -36.26
C ILE A 28 1.35 18.91 -35.62
N GLY A 29 0.27 19.09 -36.37
CA GLY A 29 -1.10 18.94 -35.88
C GLY A 29 -1.40 17.52 -35.40
N VAL A 30 -1.04 16.50 -36.16
CA VAL A 30 -1.23 15.09 -35.80
C VAL A 30 -0.34 14.72 -34.59
N MET A 31 0.93 15.16 -34.62
CA MET A 31 1.85 14.90 -33.48
C MET A 31 1.33 15.51 -32.19
N ALA A 32 0.86 16.75 -32.21
CA ALA A 32 0.28 17.41 -31.04
C ALA A 32 -0.93 16.65 -30.49
N LEU A 33 -1.81 16.15 -31.37
CA LEU A 33 -2.96 15.35 -30.96
C LEU A 33 -2.55 14.03 -30.32
N VAL A 34 -1.59 13.31 -30.93
CA VAL A 34 -1.08 12.03 -30.38
C VAL A 34 -0.44 12.23 -29.02
N VAL A 35 0.39 13.26 -28.86
CA VAL A 35 1.02 13.59 -27.59
C VAL A 35 -0.02 13.91 -26.52
N LEU A 36 -1.04 14.72 -26.87
CA LEU A 36 -2.11 15.07 -25.94
C LEU A 36 -2.89 13.84 -25.46
N VAL A 37 -3.31 12.97 -26.41
CA VAL A 37 -4.04 11.74 -26.07
C VAL A 37 -3.17 10.79 -25.23
N SER A 38 -1.89 10.64 -25.57
CA SER A 38 -0.97 9.80 -24.81
C SER A 38 -0.77 10.34 -23.38
N LEU A 39 -0.67 11.67 -23.23
CA LEU A 39 -0.53 12.30 -21.90
C LEU A 39 -1.79 12.09 -21.05
N VAL A 40 -2.98 12.29 -21.62
CA VAL A 40 -4.26 12.09 -20.93
C VAL A 40 -4.42 10.64 -20.52
N ASN A 41 -4.17 9.68 -21.43
CA ASN A 41 -4.26 8.25 -21.09
C ASN A 41 -3.24 7.84 -20.01
N GLY A 42 -2.01 8.34 -20.11
CA GLY A 42 -0.99 8.11 -19.09
C GLY A 42 -1.41 8.65 -17.72
N ALA A 43 -1.91 9.87 -17.65
CA ALA A 43 -2.40 10.48 -16.42
C ALA A 43 -3.61 9.72 -15.84
N THR A 44 -4.57 9.31 -16.70
CA THR A 44 -5.75 8.56 -16.27
C THR A 44 -5.36 7.19 -15.71
N ASN A 45 -4.46 6.46 -16.37
CA ASN A 45 -4.01 5.16 -15.88
C ASN A 45 -3.28 5.31 -14.54
N THR A 46 -2.39 6.30 -14.40
CA THR A 46 -1.71 6.56 -13.13
C THR A 46 -2.70 6.85 -12.00
N VAL A 47 -3.73 7.67 -12.24
CA VAL A 47 -4.76 7.97 -11.25
C VAL A 47 -5.61 6.73 -10.92
N THR A 48 -5.98 5.93 -11.93
CA THR A 48 -6.76 4.71 -11.73
C THR A 48 -5.96 3.67 -10.95
N ASP A 49 -4.69 3.47 -11.28
CA ASP A 49 -3.80 2.55 -10.56
C ASP A 49 -3.57 3.02 -9.12
N GLU A 50 -3.41 4.33 -8.91
CA GLU A 50 -3.26 4.93 -7.58
C GLU A 50 -4.53 4.75 -6.73
N VAL A 51 -5.71 5.04 -7.29
CA VAL A 51 -7.00 4.80 -6.60
C VAL A 51 -7.22 3.32 -6.32
N SER A 52 -6.85 2.43 -7.25
CA SER A 52 -6.94 0.99 -7.03
C SER A 52 -5.93 0.50 -5.98
N SER A 53 -4.73 1.10 -5.94
CA SER A 53 -3.70 0.79 -4.94
C SER A 53 -4.02 1.32 -3.54
N LEU A 54 -4.93 2.29 -3.45
CA LEU A 54 -5.45 2.79 -2.16
C LEU A 54 -6.36 1.79 -1.45
N GLY A 55 -6.60 0.61 -2.07
CA GLY A 55 -7.45 -0.42 -1.49
C GLY A 55 -8.88 0.10 -1.31
N SER A 56 -9.52 0.51 -2.40
CA SER A 56 -10.90 1.03 -2.40
C SER A 56 -11.95 0.03 -1.88
N ASN A 57 -11.54 -1.15 -1.47
CA ASN A 57 -12.38 -2.24 -0.98
C ASN A 57 -12.15 -2.55 0.51
N TYR A 58 -11.80 -1.58 1.33
CA TYR A 58 -11.75 -1.79 2.78
C TYR A 58 -12.52 -0.73 3.56
N VAL A 59 -13.04 -1.12 4.69
CA VAL A 59 -13.62 -0.25 5.72
C VAL A 59 -12.57 -0.07 6.82
N ASP A 60 -12.29 1.18 7.17
CA ASP A 60 -11.46 1.53 8.31
C ASP A 60 -12.38 1.81 9.51
N ALA A 61 -12.25 1.00 10.54
CA ALA A 61 -13.12 1.01 11.71
C ALA A 61 -12.34 1.41 12.97
N TYR A 62 -12.78 2.51 13.59
CA TYR A 62 -12.24 3.00 14.85
C TYR A 62 -13.13 2.62 16.02
N VAL A 63 -12.56 1.99 17.04
CA VAL A 63 -13.25 1.61 18.28
C VAL A 63 -13.11 2.74 19.31
N TRP A 64 -14.06 3.69 19.28
CA TRP A 64 -14.00 4.91 20.09
C TRP A 64 -14.36 4.73 21.58
N ARG A 65 -15.11 3.66 21.93
CA ARG A 65 -15.65 3.48 23.27
C ARG A 65 -15.60 2.00 23.66
N GLN A 66 -14.63 1.67 24.47
CA GLN A 66 -14.68 0.42 25.21
C GLN A 66 -15.33 0.71 26.56
N GLU A 67 -16.47 0.08 26.84
CA GLU A 67 -17.02 0.06 28.18
C GLU A 67 -16.02 -0.62 29.12
N VAL A 68 -15.93 -0.14 30.36
CA VAL A 68 -15.02 -0.71 31.35
C VAL A 68 -15.36 -2.19 31.55
N GLY A 69 -14.50 -3.07 31.04
CA GLY A 69 -14.66 -4.53 31.13
C GLY A 69 -14.90 -5.27 29.82
N SER A 70 -15.12 -4.57 28.69
CA SER A 70 -15.28 -5.19 27.36
C SER A 70 -14.20 -4.68 26.44
N SER A 71 -13.10 -5.39 26.30
CA SER A 71 -12.05 -5.10 25.31
C SER A 71 -12.20 -6.03 24.12
N LEU A 72 -12.34 -5.46 22.91
CA LEU A 72 -12.35 -6.22 21.67
C LEU A 72 -11.03 -6.98 21.52
N THR A 73 -11.12 -8.32 21.43
CA THR A 73 -9.94 -9.17 21.26
C THR A 73 -9.77 -9.62 19.81
N ILE A 74 -8.55 -10.08 19.45
CA ILE A 74 -8.29 -10.68 18.13
C ILE A 74 -9.25 -11.86 17.87
N ASN A 75 -9.56 -12.67 18.90
CA ASN A 75 -10.42 -13.83 18.74
C ASN A 75 -11.86 -13.44 18.43
N ASP A 76 -12.37 -12.37 19.06
CA ASP A 76 -13.69 -11.83 18.78
C ASP A 76 -13.78 -11.33 17.34
N LEU A 77 -12.75 -10.60 16.90
CA LEU A 77 -12.67 -10.08 15.55
C LEU A 77 -12.56 -11.20 14.49
N LYS A 78 -11.72 -12.20 14.76
CA LYS A 78 -11.60 -13.38 13.87
C LYS A 78 -12.91 -14.17 13.79
N LYS A 79 -13.58 -14.37 14.92
CA LYS A 79 -14.86 -15.09 14.97
C LYS A 79 -15.93 -14.34 14.21
N TRP A 80 -16.08 -13.05 14.46
CA TRP A 80 -17.01 -12.19 13.73
C TRP A 80 -16.78 -12.22 12.22
N ALA A 81 -15.53 -12.13 11.78
CA ALA A 81 -15.19 -12.19 10.36
C ALA A 81 -15.53 -13.54 9.72
N GLN A 82 -15.43 -14.64 10.46
CA GLN A 82 -15.80 -15.98 9.94
C GLN A 82 -17.32 -16.19 9.87
N GLU A 83 -18.08 -15.52 10.71
CA GLU A 83 -19.54 -15.64 10.80
C GLU A 83 -20.28 -14.65 9.87
N ASN A 84 -19.58 -13.65 9.30
CA ASN A 84 -20.17 -12.58 8.52
C ASN A 84 -19.83 -12.71 7.02
N GLU A 85 -20.86 -12.86 6.18
CA GLU A 85 -20.72 -13.04 4.73
C GLU A 85 -20.24 -11.79 3.98
N TYR A 86 -20.33 -10.61 4.60
CA TYR A 86 -19.87 -9.34 4.02
C TYR A 86 -18.41 -9.03 4.33
N VAL A 87 -17.71 -9.93 5.04
CA VAL A 87 -16.33 -9.75 5.50
C VAL A 87 -15.45 -10.85 4.94
N GLU A 88 -14.45 -10.48 4.14
CA GLU A 88 -13.46 -11.42 3.61
C GLU A 88 -12.26 -11.55 4.54
N ALA A 89 -11.70 -10.42 4.97
CA ALA A 89 -10.57 -10.39 5.88
C ALA A 89 -10.64 -9.21 6.84
N VAL A 90 -10.02 -9.39 8.00
CA VAL A 90 -9.87 -8.35 9.02
C VAL A 90 -8.42 -8.23 9.46
N ALA A 91 -7.98 -7.02 9.70
CA ALA A 91 -6.65 -6.73 10.21
C ALA A 91 -6.72 -5.65 11.29
N PRO A 92 -6.64 -6.03 12.58
CA PRO A 92 -6.44 -5.06 13.64
C PRO A 92 -5.08 -4.39 13.47
N VAL A 93 -5.01 -3.12 13.84
CA VAL A 93 -3.76 -2.38 13.87
C VAL A 93 -3.68 -1.55 15.15
N ASN A 94 -2.53 -1.63 15.82
CA ASN A 94 -2.11 -0.69 16.83
C ASN A 94 -0.80 -0.07 16.35
N TYR A 95 -0.63 1.20 16.59
CA TYR A 95 0.57 1.91 16.16
C TYR A 95 1.08 2.84 17.25
N GLY A 96 2.35 3.17 17.14
CA GLY A 96 3.04 4.09 18.04
C GLY A 96 4.42 4.42 17.51
N ASP A 97 5.05 5.39 18.14
CA ASP A 97 6.43 5.73 17.86
C ASP A 97 7.36 4.90 18.75
N ALA A 98 8.45 4.42 18.16
CA ALA A 98 9.45 3.62 18.85
C ALA A 98 10.85 4.00 18.33
N LYS A 99 11.88 3.51 19.02
CA LYS A 99 13.27 3.65 18.59
C LYS A 99 13.76 2.36 17.92
N GLY A 100 14.01 2.43 16.62
CA GLY A 100 14.64 1.37 15.83
C GLY A 100 16.16 1.44 15.92
N LYS A 101 16.85 0.31 16.03
CA LYS A 101 18.32 0.25 16.07
C LYS A 101 18.83 -1.01 15.36
N ALA A 102 19.87 -0.83 14.54
CA ALA A 102 20.68 -1.88 13.95
C ALA A 102 22.17 -1.54 14.10
N GLY A 103 22.96 -2.42 14.72
CA GLY A 103 24.37 -2.13 15.01
C GLY A 103 24.54 -0.85 15.82
N SER A 104 25.28 0.14 15.25
CA SER A 104 25.50 1.46 15.84
C SER A 104 24.47 2.52 15.41
N SER A 105 23.71 2.26 14.35
CA SER A 105 22.71 3.20 13.83
C SER A 105 21.38 3.08 14.57
N SER A 106 20.70 4.20 14.79
CA SER A 106 19.37 4.24 15.40
C SER A 106 18.59 5.46 14.94
N ASP A 107 17.28 5.29 14.75
CA ASP A 107 16.36 6.36 14.37
C ASP A 107 14.97 6.12 14.97
N SER A 108 14.13 7.15 14.94
CA SER A 108 12.72 7.04 15.28
C SER A 108 11.97 6.32 14.18
N ILE A 109 11.12 5.37 14.56
CA ILE A 109 10.30 4.59 13.65
C ILE A 109 8.82 4.69 14.03
N SER A 110 7.95 4.64 13.02
CA SER A 110 6.54 4.37 13.25
C SER A 110 6.35 2.85 13.29
N LEU A 111 5.96 2.34 14.43
CA LEU A 111 5.78 0.93 14.70
C LEU A 111 4.31 0.54 14.55
N TYR A 112 4.06 -0.51 13.78
CA TYR A 112 2.73 -1.07 13.53
C TYR A 112 2.66 -2.50 14.05
N GLY A 113 1.76 -2.74 15.00
CA GLY A 113 1.39 -4.08 15.44
C GLY A 113 0.17 -4.55 14.66
N THR A 114 0.30 -5.58 13.82
CA THR A 114 -0.79 -5.96 12.92
C THR A 114 -0.81 -7.47 12.60
N MET A 115 -1.67 -7.87 11.69
CA MET A 115 -1.87 -9.25 11.22
C MET A 115 -1.48 -9.40 9.73
N PRO A 116 -1.32 -10.64 9.23
CA PRO A 116 -0.93 -10.89 7.83
C PRO A 116 -1.82 -10.22 6.79
N ALA A 117 -3.13 -10.23 6.99
CA ALA A 117 -4.11 -9.62 6.08
C ALA A 117 -3.88 -8.11 5.86
N PHE A 118 -3.19 -7.43 6.76
CA PHE A 118 -2.89 -6.01 6.63
C PHE A 118 -2.09 -5.69 5.35
N ALA A 119 -1.20 -6.60 4.93
CA ALA A 119 -0.41 -6.41 3.72
C ALA A 119 -1.29 -6.36 2.47
N ASP A 120 -2.19 -7.32 2.35
CA ASP A 120 -3.09 -7.43 1.19
C ASP A 120 -4.10 -6.27 1.19
N ILE A 121 -4.71 -5.97 2.33
CA ILE A 121 -5.66 -4.85 2.51
C ILE A 121 -5.02 -3.52 2.11
N ASN A 122 -3.77 -3.31 2.47
CA ASN A 122 -3.06 -2.06 2.19
C ASN A 122 -2.20 -2.10 0.92
N GLY A 123 -2.26 -3.17 0.12
CA GLY A 123 -1.49 -3.31 -1.10
C GLY A 123 0.03 -3.21 -0.87
N LEU A 124 0.53 -3.77 0.24
CA LEU A 124 1.95 -3.75 0.54
C LEU A 124 2.68 -4.81 -0.29
N THR A 125 3.67 -4.40 -1.04
CA THR A 125 4.51 -5.32 -1.82
C THR A 125 5.78 -5.68 -1.05
N ILE A 126 6.19 -6.94 -1.14
CA ILE A 126 7.43 -7.43 -0.52
C ILE A 126 8.53 -7.42 -1.56
N GLU A 127 9.65 -6.75 -1.27
CA GLU A 127 10.83 -6.75 -2.13
C GLU A 127 11.80 -7.88 -1.74
N TYR A 128 11.99 -8.10 -0.43
CA TYR A 128 12.83 -9.18 0.10
C TYR A 128 12.11 -9.94 1.20
N GLY A 129 12.25 -11.26 1.22
CA GLY A 129 11.69 -12.11 2.27
C GLY A 129 10.18 -12.29 2.21
N ARG A 130 9.49 -12.09 3.34
CA ARG A 130 8.05 -12.28 3.48
C ARG A 130 7.42 -11.27 4.45
N PHE A 131 6.11 -11.09 4.35
CA PHE A 131 5.34 -10.42 5.41
C PHE A 131 5.09 -11.35 6.60
N LEU A 132 4.39 -10.86 7.62
CA LEU A 132 3.99 -11.61 8.80
C LEU A 132 3.13 -12.82 8.41
N LYS A 133 3.16 -13.88 9.22
CA LYS A 133 2.31 -15.06 9.09
C LYS A 133 1.40 -15.21 10.31
N ASN A 134 0.30 -15.94 10.18
CA ASN A 134 -0.59 -16.24 11.32
C ASN A 134 0.18 -16.93 12.46
N THR A 135 1.11 -17.82 12.14
CA THR A 135 1.98 -18.47 13.14
C THR A 135 2.86 -17.48 13.91
N ASP A 136 3.27 -16.37 13.29
CA ASP A 136 4.03 -15.33 14.00
C ASP A 136 3.16 -14.60 15.02
N VAL A 137 1.88 -14.35 14.66
CA VAL A 137 0.88 -13.73 15.55
C VAL A 137 0.52 -14.69 16.70
N ASP A 138 0.20 -15.95 16.37
CA ASP A 138 -0.26 -16.94 17.36
C ASP A 138 0.84 -17.24 18.39
N ASN A 139 2.11 -17.30 17.96
CA ASN A 139 3.26 -17.54 18.85
C ASN A 139 3.82 -16.26 19.46
N SER A 140 3.30 -15.08 19.15
CA SER A 140 3.88 -13.78 19.52
C SER A 140 5.38 -13.73 19.19
N SER A 141 5.73 -14.14 17.96
CA SER A 141 7.11 -14.27 17.51
C SER A 141 7.77 -12.88 17.42
N ARG A 142 9.04 -12.81 17.83
CA ARG A 142 9.82 -11.57 17.71
C ARG A 142 10.41 -11.45 16.31
N VAL A 143 9.55 -11.21 15.34
CA VAL A 143 9.90 -10.96 13.94
C VAL A 143 9.38 -9.59 13.52
N CYS A 144 10.06 -8.94 12.59
CA CYS A 144 9.65 -7.66 12.04
C CYS A 144 9.80 -7.60 10.53
N VAL A 145 8.99 -6.75 9.92
CA VAL A 145 9.08 -6.38 8.50
C VAL A 145 9.39 -4.90 8.44
N LEU A 146 10.41 -4.52 7.70
CA LEU A 146 10.84 -3.14 7.56
C LEU A 146 10.26 -2.53 6.28
N SER A 147 9.94 -1.24 6.30
CA SER A 147 9.84 -0.48 5.05
C SER A 147 11.23 -0.37 4.41
N LYS A 148 11.31 -0.22 3.10
CA LYS A 148 12.58 0.01 2.39
C LYS A 148 13.37 1.14 3.02
N GLN A 149 12.69 2.21 3.37
CA GLN A 149 13.30 3.36 4.04
C GLN A 149 13.89 3.00 5.40
N ALA A 150 13.22 2.19 6.23
CA ALA A 150 13.74 1.74 7.52
C ALA A 150 15.00 0.87 7.33
N ALA A 151 15.01 -0.02 6.34
CA ALA A 151 16.15 -0.85 6.00
C ALA A 151 17.35 -0.01 5.56
N GLU A 152 17.17 0.91 4.62
CA GLU A 152 18.25 1.76 4.10
C GLU A 152 18.79 2.76 5.13
N GLN A 153 17.94 3.40 5.94
CA GLN A 153 18.36 4.43 6.90
C GLN A 153 18.96 3.85 8.17
N ILE A 154 18.44 2.72 8.68
CA ILE A 154 18.85 2.19 9.98
C ILE A 154 19.80 1.01 9.83
N VAL A 155 19.52 0.09 8.90
CA VAL A 155 20.41 -1.06 8.64
C VAL A 155 21.53 -0.69 7.67
N GLY A 156 21.23 0.16 6.66
CA GLY A 156 22.18 0.65 5.66
C GLY A 156 22.02 0.01 4.28
N TYR A 157 21.20 -1.01 4.14
CA TYR A 157 20.89 -1.72 2.87
C TYR A 157 19.54 -2.44 2.94
N ALA A 158 18.95 -2.71 1.76
CA ALA A 158 17.60 -3.24 1.67
C ALA A 158 17.52 -4.76 1.90
N ASP A 159 18.50 -5.55 1.41
CA ASP A 159 18.50 -7.01 1.59
C ASP A 159 19.09 -7.40 2.96
N CYS A 160 18.33 -7.13 4.03
CA CYS A 160 18.72 -7.39 5.42
C CYS A 160 17.89 -8.49 6.09
N VAL A 161 17.26 -9.37 5.30
CA VAL A 161 16.45 -10.47 5.85
C VAL A 161 17.30 -11.45 6.65
N GLY A 162 16.84 -11.80 7.84
CA GLY A 162 17.54 -12.70 8.78
C GLY A 162 18.41 -11.96 9.81
N GLU A 163 18.59 -10.64 9.68
CA GLU A 163 19.38 -9.87 10.64
C GLU A 163 18.58 -9.46 11.86
N ASP A 164 19.31 -9.06 12.90
CA ASP A 164 18.76 -8.58 14.15
C ASP A 164 18.43 -7.08 14.06
N PHE A 165 17.23 -6.72 14.47
CA PHE A 165 16.76 -5.34 14.61
C PHE A 165 16.21 -5.12 16.02
N SER A 166 16.61 -4.06 16.67
CA SER A 166 16.13 -3.74 18.03
C SER A 166 15.04 -2.67 17.96
N ILE A 167 13.92 -2.93 18.66
CA ILE A 167 12.81 -1.99 18.83
C ILE A 167 12.68 -1.69 20.32
N ASP A 168 12.98 -0.47 20.74
CA ASP A 168 13.02 -0.03 22.14
C ASP A 168 13.83 -0.98 23.04
N GLY A 169 14.97 -1.45 22.54
CA GLY A 169 15.86 -2.37 23.26
C GLY A 169 15.48 -3.85 23.15
N MET A 170 14.32 -4.20 22.60
CA MET A 170 13.91 -5.57 22.40
C MET A 170 14.33 -6.07 21.00
N ARG A 171 14.98 -7.24 20.94
CA ARG A 171 15.50 -7.81 19.68
C ARG A 171 14.42 -8.51 18.89
N TYR A 172 14.36 -8.22 17.61
CA TYR A 172 13.53 -8.84 16.59
C TYR A 172 14.40 -9.34 15.44
N THR A 173 13.95 -10.38 14.74
CA THR A 173 14.58 -10.84 13.49
C THR A 173 13.82 -10.25 12.31
N ILE A 174 14.54 -9.66 11.34
CA ILE A 174 13.96 -9.15 10.11
C ILE A 174 13.55 -10.32 9.23
N VAL A 175 12.26 -10.43 8.89
CA VAL A 175 11.74 -11.50 8.02
C VAL A 175 11.34 -11.02 6.65
N GLY A 176 11.30 -9.71 6.45
CA GLY A 176 11.03 -9.13 5.15
C GLY A 176 11.27 -7.63 5.10
N VAL A 177 11.40 -7.15 3.87
CA VAL A 177 11.51 -5.72 3.55
C VAL A 177 10.51 -5.39 2.47
N LEU A 178 9.74 -4.33 2.70
CA LEU A 178 8.75 -3.83 1.75
C LEU A 178 9.42 -3.10 0.59
N GLY A 179 8.84 -3.21 -0.59
CA GLY A 179 9.19 -2.41 -1.75
C GLY A 179 8.81 -0.93 -1.57
N GLU A 180 9.29 -0.10 -2.47
CA GLU A 180 8.89 1.31 -2.53
C GLU A 180 7.40 1.43 -2.80
N ARG A 181 6.71 2.21 -1.98
CA ARG A 181 5.33 2.59 -2.21
C ARG A 181 5.31 3.96 -2.88
N THR A 182 4.98 3.98 -4.16
CA THR A 182 4.85 5.20 -4.97
C THR A 182 3.46 5.82 -4.80
N SER A 183 2.92 5.89 -3.58
CA SER A 183 1.60 6.48 -3.36
C SER A 183 1.69 7.99 -3.17
N LEU A 184 1.03 8.72 -4.06
CA LEU A 184 0.87 10.18 -3.97
C LEU A 184 0.01 10.60 -2.77
N VAL A 185 -0.87 9.71 -2.31
CA VAL A 185 -1.84 9.99 -1.22
C VAL A 185 -1.22 9.84 0.16
N TYR A 186 -0.35 8.86 0.34
CA TYR A 186 0.40 8.71 1.60
C TYR A 186 1.69 9.53 1.62
N GLY A 187 1.79 10.52 0.73
CA GLY A 187 2.80 11.57 0.60
C GLY A 187 4.11 11.21 1.25
N GLY A 188 4.98 10.48 0.58
CA GLY A 188 6.36 10.23 0.96
C GLY A 188 6.69 10.42 2.45
N SER A 189 5.98 9.74 3.36
CA SER A 189 6.31 9.83 4.77
C SER A 189 7.76 9.41 4.94
N ARG A 190 8.61 10.35 5.32
CA ARG A 190 10.04 10.12 5.52
C ARG A 190 10.33 9.36 6.81
N VAL A 191 9.28 9.00 7.57
CA VAL A 191 9.45 8.25 8.82
C VAL A 191 9.55 6.76 8.49
N PRO A 192 10.64 6.10 8.90
CA PRO A 192 10.80 4.66 8.74
C PRO A 192 9.67 3.90 9.43
N ARG A 193 9.07 2.92 8.73
CA ARG A 193 7.98 2.09 9.27
C ARG A 193 8.46 0.68 9.54
N VAL A 194 7.99 0.11 10.63
CA VAL A 194 8.28 -1.26 11.04
C VAL A 194 6.99 -1.95 11.44
N TYR A 195 6.80 -3.17 10.95
CA TYR A 195 5.61 -3.98 11.22
C TYR A 195 6.00 -5.19 12.04
N ILE A 196 5.29 -5.45 13.13
CA ILE A 196 5.46 -6.61 14.02
C ILE A 196 4.12 -7.32 14.23
N PRO A 197 4.10 -8.60 14.68
CA PRO A 197 2.86 -9.27 15.03
C PRO A 197 2.09 -8.49 16.10
N PHE A 198 0.77 -8.37 15.92
CA PHE A 198 -0.11 -7.64 16.84
C PHE A 198 0.07 -8.10 18.31
N THR A 199 0.18 -9.42 18.51
CA THR A 199 0.38 -10.00 19.84
C THR A 199 1.75 -9.67 20.45
N SER A 200 2.77 -9.49 19.62
CA SER A 200 4.10 -9.03 20.07
C SER A 200 4.06 -7.56 20.45
N PHE A 201 3.31 -6.73 19.70
CA PHE A 201 3.08 -5.32 20.02
C PHE A 201 2.37 -5.16 21.36
N THR A 202 1.24 -5.82 21.55
CA THR A 202 0.45 -5.72 22.80
C THR A 202 1.20 -6.23 24.02
N ARG A 203 2.08 -7.23 23.83
CA ARG A 203 2.96 -7.73 24.90
C ARG A 203 4.05 -6.74 25.27
N GLN A 204 4.61 -6.03 24.31
CA GLN A 204 5.67 -5.04 24.52
C GLN A 204 5.13 -3.73 25.09
N TYR A 205 3.94 -3.32 24.67
CA TYR A 205 3.31 -2.05 25.05
C TYR A 205 1.93 -2.27 25.72
N PRO A 206 1.87 -2.89 26.90
CA PRO A 206 0.61 -3.21 27.56
C PRO A 206 -0.20 -1.96 27.96
N GLN A 207 0.45 -0.81 28.13
CA GLN A 207 -0.21 0.46 28.42
C GLN A 207 -0.92 1.07 27.21
N ASN A 208 -0.53 0.70 25.99
CA ASN A 208 -1.21 1.13 24.77
C ASN A 208 -2.44 0.26 24.47
N GLY A 209 -2.79 -0.61 25.43
CA GLY A 209 -3.96 -1.46 25.40
C GLY A 209 -3.73 -2.79 24.70
N SER A 210 -4.17 -3.87 25.34
CA SER A 210 -4.43 -5.14 24.63
C SER A 210 -5.68 -5.03 23.74
N ALA A 211 -6.36 -3.91 23.83
CA ALA A 211 -7.56 -3.57 23.09
C ALA A 211 -7.24 -3.13 21.67
N ILE A 212 -8.03 -3.61 20.73
CA ILE A 212 -7.99 -3.16 19.36
C ILE A 212 -8.63 -1.78 19.31
N SER A 213 -7.86 -0.77 18.88
CA SER A 213 -8.35 0.60 18.72
C SER A 213 -8.79 0.91 17.30
N GLU A 214 -8.25 0.17 16.34
CA GLU A 214 -8.52 0.33 14.91
C GLU A 214 -8.39 -1.02 14.21
N PHE A 215 -9.23 -1.28 13.24
CA PHE A 215 -9.11 -2.46 12.39
C PHE A 215 -9.63 -2.18 10.99
N TYR A 216 -9.02 -2.85 10.02
CA TYR A 216 -9.38 -2.80 8.62
C TYR A 216 -10.19 -4.04 8.26
N VAL A 217 -11.23 -3.85 7.42
CA VAL A 217 -12.11 -4.92 6.95
C VAL A 217 -12.16 -4.87 5.44
N THR A 218 -11.93 -5.99 4.77
CA THR A 218 -12.21 -6.12 3.34
C THR A 218 -13.50 -6.87 3.10
N ALA A 219 -14.21 -6.46 2.07
CA ALA A 219 -15.41 -7.13 1.60
C ALA A 219 -15.08 -8.12 0.47
N PRO A 220 -15.79 -9.25 0.34
CA PRO A 220 -15.66 -10.15 -0.78
C PRO A 220 -15.91 -9.46 -2.13
N GLU A 221 -15.28 -9.97 -3.18
CA GLU A 221 -15.44 -9.42 -4.53
C GLU A 221 -16.93 -9.41 -4.94
N GLY A 222 -17.40 -8.26 -5.41
CA GLY A 222 -18.80 -8.04 -5.79
C GLY A 222 -19.72 -7.59 -4.66
N THR A 223 -19.27 -7.56 -3.41
CA THR A 223 -20.02 -7.03 -2.27
C THR A 223 -20.00 -5.50 -2.28
N LYS A 224 -21.11 -4.86 -1.97
CA LYS A 224 -21.15 -3.40 -1.84
C LYS A 224 -20.50 -3.00 -0.53
N MET A 225 -19.62 -2.01 -0.58
CA MET A 225 -18.95 -1.48 0.63
C MET A 225 -19.93 -1.01 1.71
N ALA A 226 -21.11 -0.50 1.30
CA ALA A 226 -22.16 -0.11 2.23
C ALA A 226 -22.67 -1.26 3.11
N ASP A 227 -22.68 -2.49 2.60
CA ASP A 227 -23.10 -3.67 3.34
C ASP A 227 -22.02 -4.08 4.36
N ALA A 228 -20.75 -4.00 3.98
CA ALA A 228 -19.63 -4.21 4.89
C ALA A 228 -19.57 -3.13 5.99
N GLU A 229 -19.81 -1.85 5.64
CA GLU A 229 -19.90 -0.78 6.63
C GLU A 229 -21.05 -1.00 7.61
N ALA A 230 -22.22 -1.47 7.13
CA ALA A 230 -23.35 -1.78 7.99
C ALA A 230 -23.03 -2.93 8.95
N ALA A 231 -22.37 -3.98 8.47
CA ALA A 231 -21.92 -5.11 9.28
C ALA A 231 -20.91 -4.69 10.36
N VAL A 232 -19.98 -3.80 10.03
CA VAL A 232 -19.04 -3.23 11.01
C VAL A 232 -19.75 -2.39 12.07
N LYS A 233 -20.74 -1.56 11.67
CA LYS A 233 -21.52 -0.73 12.60
C LYS A 233 -22.40 -1.57 13.53
N GLU A 234 -22.88 -2.72 13.08
CA GLU A 234 -23.65 -3.65 13.91
C GLU A 234 -22.75 -4.39 14.92
N PHE A 235 -21.50 -4.63 14.54
CA PHE A 235 -20.51 -5.31 15.39
C PHE A 235 -19.98 -4.42 16.51
N LEU A 236 -19.87 -3.10 16.29
CA LEU A 236 -19.33 -2.12 17.24
C LEU A 236 -20.40 -1.59 18.20
#